data_ede4739ac3c59c5293414a67529c9a39
#
_entry.id   ede4739ac3c59c5293414a67529c9a39
#
_cell.length_a   1.000
_cell.length_b   1.000
_cell.length_c   1.000
_cell.angle_alpha   90.00
_cell.angle_beta   90.00
_cell.angle_gamma   90.00
#
_symmetry.space_group_name_H-M   'P 1'
#
loop_
_entity.id
_entity.type
_entity.pdbx_description
1 polymer ?
#
loop_
_entity_poly.entity_id
_entity_poly.type
_entity_poly.pdbx_seq_one_letter_code
_entity_poly.pdbx_strand_id
1 'polypeptide(L)'
;MGSVGTMTDAADPGRPSEADLLARAVRLAVDNVAAGQAPFGALVVLDGEVVATGVNTADRDSDPIAHAEVEAVRAACRRLGRQDLTGATMLASCEPCAMCHAACAVAGITRILYAAPKELVPDPGGRPRPDLVEMQGALRRLAPGTVTYVPTPGADEPFTRYVAAIGGRR
;
A
#
# COMPACT_ATOMS: atom_id res chain seq x y z
N MET A 1 34.85 -13.91 -23.38
CA MET A 1 34.01 -14.76 -22.53
C MET A 1 34.04 -14.17 -21.12
N GLY A 2 33.12 -13.30 -20.79
CA GLY A 2 33.00 -12.65 -19.47
C GLY A 2 31.83 -13.29 -18.75
N SER A 3 32.12 -13.96 -17.63
CA SER A 3 31.16 -14.58 -16.75
C SER A 3 30.32 -13.47 -16.09
N VAL A 4 29.02 -13.46 -16.35
CA VAL A 4 28.05 -12.64 -15.62
C VAL A 4 27.77 -13.36 -14.30
N GLY A 5 28.46 -12.89 -13.24
CA GLY A 5 28.20 -13.34 -11.88
C GLY A 5 26.80 -12.93 -11.48
N THR A 6 25.92 -13.89 -11.24
CA THR A 6 24.65 -13.69 -10.53
C THR A 6 25.01 -13.27 -9.09
N MET A 7 24.88 -11.98 -8.78
CA MET A 7 24.89 -11.51 -7.41
C MET A 7 23.58 -12.00 -6.77
N THR A 8 23.68 -13.10 -6.03
CA THR A 8 22.65 -13.48 -5.04
C THR A 8 22.71 -12.41 -3.96
N ASP A 9 21.67 -11.60 -3.87
CA ASP A 9 21.47 -10.62 -2.80
C ASP A 9 21.38 -11.41 -1.48
N ALA A 10 22.51 -11.53 -0.80
CA ALA A 10 22.57 -12.14 0.53
C ALA A 10 21.87 -11.17 1.47
N ALA A 11 20.70 -11.57 1.99
CA ALA A 11 19.93 -10.78 2.93
C ALA A 11 20.81 -10.32 4.09
N ASP A 12 20.96 -9.02 4.25
CA ASP A 12 21.61 -8.42 5.43
C ASP A 12 20.78 -8.83 6.67
N PRO A 13 21.38 -9.59 7.64
CA PRO A 13 20.65 -10.12 8.79
C PRO A 13 20.08 -9.03 9.72
N GLY A 14 20.46 -7.77 9.54
CA GLY A 14 19.91 -6.62 10.29
C GLY A 14 18.77 -5.89 9.58
N ARG A 15 18.45 -6.24 8.33
CA ARG A 15 17.42 -5.55 7.55
C ARG A 15 16.08 -6.28 7.64
N PRO A 16 14.95 -5.56 7.89
CA PRO A 16 13.63 -6.20 7.95
C PRO A 16 13.27 -6.83 6.60
N SER A 17 12.72 -8.03 6.64
CA SER A 17 12.21 -8.71 5.45
C SER A 17 10.97 -7.99 4.87
N GLU A 18 10.64 -8.27 3.60
CA GLU A 18 9.41 -7.78 2.99
C GLU A 18 8.16 -8.20 3.77
N ALA A 19 8.17 -9.41 4.34
CA ALA A 19 7.10 -9.90 5.20
C ALA A 19 6.95 -9.05 6.48
N ASP A 20 8.07 -8.68 7.13
CA ASP A 20 8.06 -7.81 8.31
C ASP A 20 7.54 -6.41 7.97
N LEU A 21 7.92 -5.89 6.81
CA LEU A 21 7.48 -4.60 6.32
C LEU A 21 5.99 -4.60 5.96
N LEU A 22 5.48 -5.67 5.33
CA LEU A 22 4.05 -5.82 5.08
C LEU A 22 3.26 -5.96 6.37
N ALA A 23 3.75 -6.74 7.33
CA ALA A 23 3.14 -6.80 8.67
C ALA A 23 3.11 -5.41 9.35
N ARG A 24 4.12 -4.57 9.11
CA ARG A 24 4.11 -3.18 9.58
C ARG A 24 3.04 -2.33 8.88
N ALA A 25 2.82 -2.49 7.57
CA ALA A 25 1.74 -1.82 6.84
C ALA A 25 0.36 -2.22 7.38
N VAL A 26 0.18 -3.51 7.70
CA VAL A 26 -1.05 -4.02 8.35
C VAL A 26 -1.24 -3.40 9.74
N ARG A 27 -0.19 -3.31 10.56
CA ARG A 27 -0.29 -2.64 11.88
C ARG A 27 -0.69 -1.18 11.75
N LEU A 28 -0.13 -0.43 10.78
CA LEU A 28 -0.56 0.95 10.51
C LEU A 28 -2.05 1.04 10.18
N ALA A 29 -2.57 0.08 9.41
CA ALA A 29 -3.99 0.01 9.10
C ALA A 29 -4.86 -0.27 10.34
N VAL A 30 -4.42 -1.17 11.23
CA VAL A 30 -5.08 -1.43 12.52
C VAL A 30 -5.12 -0.19 13.41
N ASP A 31 -3.98 0.50 13.56
CA ASP A 31 -3.86 1.71 14.36
C ASP A 31 -4.74 2.84 13.78
N ASN A 32 -4.84 2.92 12.46
CA ASN A 32 -5.70 3.89 11.77
C ASN A 32 -7.19 3.66 12.06
N VAL A 33 -7.62 2.40 12.15
CA VAL A 33 -8.99 2.05 12.60
C VAL A 33 -9.23 2.51 14.03
N ALA A 34 -8.26 2.29 14.92
CA ALA A 34 -8.35 2.76 16.31
C ALA A 34 -8.44 4.29 16.40
N ALA A 35 -7.86 5.01 15.44
CA ALA A 35 -8.00 6.46 15.27
C ALA A 35 -9.32 6.88 14.59
N GLY A 36 -10.23 5.95 14.30
CA GLY A 36 -11.54 6.21 13.69
C GLY A 36 -11.53 6.42 12.18
N GLN A 37 -10.46 6.01 11.51
CA GLN A 37 -10.26 6.17 10.06
C GLN A 37 -10.38 4.84 9.30
N ALA A 38 -10.37 4.88 7.97
CA ALA A 38 -10.45 3.71 7.11
C ALA A 38 -9.23 2.77 7.26
N PRO A 39 -9.40 1.44 7.09
CA PRO A 39 -8.48 0.37 7.48
C PRO A 39 -7.32 0.18 6.50
N PHE A 40 -6.56 1.23 6.19
CA PHE A 40 -5.47 1.16 5.21
C PHE A 40 -4.19 1.85 5.70
N GLY A 41 -3.05 1.18 5.46
CA GLY A 41 -1.71 1.65 5.76
C GLY A 41 -0.72 1.27 4.66
N ALA A 42 0.31 2.09 4.46
CA ALA A 42 1.31 1.87 3.43
C ALA A 42 2.70 2.37 3.86
N LEU A 43 3.74 1.82 3.24
CA LEU A 43 5.13 2.20 3.41
C LEU A 43 5.75 2.45 2.03
N VAL A 44 6.64 3.45 1.95
CA VAL A 44 7.60 3.58 0.85
C VAL A 44 8.97 3.17 1.36
N VAL A 45 9.59 2.22 0.68
CA VAL A 45 10.91 1.67 1.01
C VAL A 45 11.87 1.97 -0.14
N LEU A 46 13.02 2.55 0.17
CA LEU A 46 14.09 2.85 -0.77
C LEU A 46 15.39 2.33 -0.19
N ASP A 47 16.17 1.61 -0.98
CA ASP A 47 17.44 0.98 -0.57
C ASP A 47 17.31 0.14 0.72
N GLY A 48 16.13 -0.50 0.89
CA GLY A 48 15.77 -1.32 2.05
C GLY A 48 15.41 -0.56 3.32
N GLU A 49 15.40 0.78 3.28
CA GLU A 49 15.01 1.63 4.39
C GLU A 49 13.58 2.16 4.21
N VAL A 50 12.79 2.18 5.29
CA VAL A 50 11.46 2.81 5.27
C VAL A 50 11.65 4.33 5.26
N VAL A 51 11.44 4.93 4.08
CA VAL A 51 11.58 6.40 3.91
C VAL A 51 10.32 7.16 4.28
N ALA A 52 9.15 6.53 4.19
CA ALA A 52 7.89 7.15 4.59
C ALA A 52 6.83 6.11 4.92
N THR A 53 5.83 6.53 5.69
CA THR A 53 4.59 5.81 5.96
C THR A 53 3.40 6.66 5.58
N GLY A 54 2.26 6.03 5.27
CA GLY A 54 0.98 6.68 5.04
C GLY A 54 -0.16 5.85 5.61
N VAL A 55 -1.22 6.53 6.01
CA VAL A 55 -2.50 5.92 6.40
C VAL A 55 -3.63 6.64 5.66
N ASN A 56 -4.77 6.00 5.51
CA ASN A 56 -5.91 6.65 4.88
C ASN A 56 -6.46 7.76 5.81
N THR A 57 -6.56 8.97 5.29
CA THR A 57 -7.03 10.15 6.02
C THR A 57 -8.18 10.86 5.30
N ALA A 58 -8.81 10.15 4.35
CA ALA A 58 -9.85 10.74 3.49
C ALA A 58 -10.99 11.37 4.27
N ASP A 59 -11.50 10.70 5.31
CA ASP A 59 -12.59 11.22 6.13
C ASP A 59 -12.15 12.39 7.00
N ARG A 60 -10.97 12.28 7.63
CA ARG A 60 -10.41 13.32 8.49
C ARG A 60 -10.15 14.63 7.75
N ASP A 61 -9.58 14.52 6.55
CA ASP A 61 -9.10 15.67 5.78
C ASP A 61 -10.13 16.15 4.74
N SER A 62 -11.30 15.45 4.64
CA SER A 62 -12.30 15.68 3.58
C SER A 62 -11.69 15.65 2.18
N ASP A 63 -10.70 14.76 1.99
CA ASP A 63 -9.96 14.59 0.74
C ASP A 63 -10.14 13.15 0.20
N PRO A 64 -10.97 12.94 -0.85
CA PRO A 64 -11.26 11.61 -1.37
C PRO A 64 -10.06 10.90 -1.99
N ILE A 65 -8.94 11.58 -2.17
CA ILE A 65 -7.72 10.99 -2.71
C ILE A 65 -6.64 10.75 -1.64
N ALA A 66 -6.88 11.10 -0.36
CA ALA A 66 -5.94 10.88 0.75
C ALA A 66 -5.92 9.40 1.20
N HIS A 67 -5.66 8.50 0.26
CA HIS A 67 -5.43 7.08 0.51
C HIS A 67 -4.03 6.84 1.10
N ALA A 68 -3.85 5.73 1.80
CA ALA A 68 -2.61 5.39 2.49
C ALA A 68 -1.37 5.45 1.58
N GLU A 69 -1.47 4.92 0.38
CA GLU A 69 -0.39 4.88 -0.61
C GLU A 69 -0.07 6.31 -1.11
N VAL A 70 -1.10 7.11 -1.38
CA VAL A 70 -0.92 8.51 -1.82
C VAL A 70 -0.24 9.32 -0.73
N GLU A 71 -0.67 9.17 0.53
CA GLU A 71 -0.04 9.84 1.67
C GLU A 71 1.40 9.38 1.89
N ALA A 72 1.70 8.07 1.71
CA ALA A 72 3.06 7.56 1.77
C ALA A 72 3.96 8.16 0.67
N VAL A 73 3.47 8.24 -0.59
CA VAL A 73 4.19 8.90 -1.70
C VAL A 73 4.45 10.38 -1.38
N ARG A 74 3.42 11.11 -0.96
CA ARG A 74 3.55 12.53 -0.57
C ARG A 74 4.59 12.73 0.55
N ALA A 75 4.55 11.88 1.55
CA ALA A 75 5.50 11.94 2.66
C ALA A 75 6.93 11.61 2.23
N ALA A 76 7.11 10.61 1.35
CA ALA A 76 8.41 10.25 0.79
C ALA A 76 9.01 11.40 -0.03
N CYS A 77 8.21 11.99 -0.93
CA CYS A 77 8.65 13.13 -1.74
C CYS A 77 9.09 14.31 -0.87
N ARG A 78 8.30 14.65 0.16
CA ARG A 78 8.66 15.72 1.11
C ARG A 78 9.94 15.41 1.88
N ARG A 79 10.08 14.17 2.38
CA ARG A 79 11.26 13.77 3.15
C ARG A 79 12.54 13.78 2.32
N LEU A 80 12.45 13.33 1.07
CA LEU A 80 13.60 13.22 0.17
C LEU A 80 13.87 14.51 -0.63
N GLY A 81 12.96 15.49 -0.60
CA GLY A 81 13.08 16.75 -1.34
C GLY A 81 13.03 16.55 -2.86
N ARG A 82 12.41 15.45 -3.34
CA ARG A 82 12.31 15.12 -4.77
C ARG A 82 10.98 14.44 -5.10
N GLN A 83 10.53 14.54 -6.35
CA GLN A 83 9.28 13.91 -6.83
C GLN A 83 9.53 12.52 -7.46
N ASP A 84 10.74 12.24 -7.89
CA ASP A 84 11.13 10.96 -8.47
C ASP A 84 11.56 10.00 -7.36
N LEU A 85 10.80 8.92 -7.22
CA LEU A 85 11.02 7.82 -6.27
C LEU A 85 11.46 6.54 -7.00
N THR A 86 12.06 6.65 -8.18
CA THR A 86 12.60 5.50 -8.92
C THR A 86 13.51 4.66 -8.02
N GLY A 87 13.32 3.35 -8.07
CA GLY A 87 14.01 2.39 -7.20
C GLY A 87 13.28 2.10 -5.88
N ALA A 88 12.27 2.89 -5.51
CA ALA A 88 11.47 2.60 -4.32
C ALA A 88 10.46 1.48 -4.56
N THR A 89 10.10 0.79 -3.48
CA THR A 89 9.01 -0.18 -3.41
C THR A 89 7.90 0.37 -2.52
N MET A 90 6.65 0.27 -2.99
CA MET A 90 5.45 0.48 -2.19
C MET A 90 5.03 -0.82 -1.51
N LEU A 91 4.81 -0.79 -0.20
CA LEU A 91 4.21 -1.90 0.54
C LEU A 91 2.88 -1.45 1.14
N ALA A 92 1.79 -2.07 0.74
CA ALA A 92 0.43 -1.70 1.12
C ALA A 92 -0.23 -2.79 1.96
N SER A 93 -1.02 -2.41 2.95
CA SER A 93 -1.80 -3.35 3.77
C SER A 93 -2.88 -4.07 2.96
N CYS A 94 -3.33 -3.46 1.86
CA CYS A 94 -4.32 -4.00 0.95
C CYS A 94 -3.94 -3.69 -0.50
N GLU A 95 -4.53 -4.43 -1.45
CA GLU A 95 -4.34 -4.19 -2.87
C GLU A 95 -4.67 -2.73 -3.24
N PRO A 96 -3.72 -1.99 -3.84
CA PRO A 96 -3.91 -0.60 -4.24
C PRO A 96 -5.02 -0.45 -5.29
N CYS A 97 -5.86 0.55 -5.14
CA CYS A 97 -6.83 0.90 -6.17
C CYS A 97 -6.16 1.56 -7.39
N ALA A 98 -6.93 1.75 -8.47
CA ALA A 98 -6.41 2.34 -9.72
C ALA A 98 -5.73 3.71 -9.51
N MET A 99 -6.29 4.56 -8.65
CA MET A 99 -5.71 5.87 -8.32
C MET A 99 -4.35 5.73 -7.62
N CYS A 100 -4.25 4.84 -6.62
CA CYS A 100 -3.00 4.60 -5.88
C CYS A 100 -1.92 4.03 -6.79
N HIS A 101 -2.30 3.11 -7.69
CA HIS A 101 -1.37 2.58 -8.69
C HIS A 101 -0.85 3.70 -9.61
N ALA A 102 -1.75 4.56 -10.12
CA ALA A 102 -1.36 5.71 -10.95
C ALA A 102 -0.44 6.67 -10.18
N ALA A 103 -0.72 6.95 -8.91
CA ALA A 103 0.14 7.80 -8.08
C ALA A 103 1.55 7.21 -7.89
N CYS A 104 1.66 5.89 -7.66
CA CYS A 104 2.94 5.20 -7.62
C CYS A 104 3.69 5.33 -8.96
N ALA A 105 3.01 5.08 -10.09
CA ALA A 105 3.61 5.16 -11.42
C ALA A 105 4.11 6.58 -11.75
N VAL A 106 3.34 7.62 -11.43
CA VAL A 106 3.74 9.03 -11.60
C VAL A 106 4.98 9.36 -10.77
N ALA A 107 5.11 8.78 -9.58
CA ALA A 107 6.28 8.94 -8.73
C ALA A 107 7.47 8.03 -9.12
N GLY A 108 7.38 7.23 -10.18
CA GLY A 108 8.45 6.33 -10.62
C GLY A 108 8.54 5.02 -9.83
N ILE A 109 7.56 4.72 -8.96
CA ILE A 109 7.50 3.44 -8.23
C ILE A 109 6.91 2.37 -9.14
N THR A 110 7.72 1.37 -9.50
CA THR A 110 7.34 0.27 -10.40
C THR A 110 7.15 -1.07 -9.70
N ARG A 111 7.38 -1.14 -8.39
CA ARG A 111 7.21 -2.33 -7.57
C ARG A 111 6.27 -2.07 -6.41
N ILE A 112 5.17 -2.81 -6.36
CA ILE A 112 4.15 -2.69 -5.32
C ILE A 112 3.88 -4.09 -4.75
N LEU A 113 4.00 -4.22 -3.43
CA LEU A 113 3.63 -5.43 -2.69
C LEU A 113 2.40 -5.13 -1.82
N TYR A 114 1.50 -6.09 -1.68
CA TYR A 114 0.33 -5.91 -0.82
C TYR A 114 -0.01 -7.16 -0.02
N ALA A 115 -0.53 -6.94 1.20
CA ALA A 115 -0.77 -7.98 2.20
C ALA A 115 -2.14 -8.64 2.10
N ALA A 116 -3.19 -7.89 1.72
CA ALA A 116 -4.56 -8.38 1.65
C ALA A 116 -5.14 -8.14 0.25
N PRO A 117 -5.80 -9.14 -0.36
CA PRO A 117 -6.51 -8.95 -1.61
C PRO A 117 -7.77 -8.08 -1.37
N LYS A 118 -8.19 -7.38 -2.44
CA LYS A 118 -9.30 -6.42 -2.38
C LYS A 118 -10.64 -7.05 -1.99
N GLU A 119 -10.80 -8.33 -2.25
CA GLU A 119 -12.00 -9.11 -1.92
C GLU A 119 -12.25 -9.20 -0.40
N LEU A 120 -11.22 -8.98 0.42
CA LEU A 120 -11.35 -8.91 1.89
C LEU A 120 -11.86 -7.55 2.39
N VAL A 121 -11.86 -6.52 1.53
CA VAL A 121 -12.33 -5.18 1.93
C VAL A 121 -13.86 -5.20 2.08
N PRO A 122 -14.39 -4.88 3.27
CA PRO A 122 -15.82 -4.81 3.48
C PRO A 122 -16.47 -3.79 2.54
N ASP A 123 -17.65 -4.12 1.99
CA ASP A 123 -18.44 -3.12 1.26
C ASP A 123 -18.91 -2.04 2.25
N PRO A 124 -18.48 -0.79 2.09
CA PRO A 124 -18.91 0.29 2.96
C PRO A 124 -20.37 0.72 2.70
N GLY A 125 -21.10 0.03 1.78
CA GLY A 125 -22.47 0.37 1.39
C GLY A 125 -22.57 1.66 0.59
N GLY A 126 -21.50 2.03 -0.10
CA GLY A 126 -21.44 3.23 -0.93
C GLY A 126 -22.05 3.04 -2.32
N ARG A 127 -22.01 4.12 -3.11
CA ARG A 127 -22.40 4.08 -4.53
C ARG A 127 -21.49 3.15 -5.32
N PRO A 128 -22.03 2.19 -6.09
CA PRO A 128 -21.20 1.34 -6.96
C PRO A 128 -20.35 2.18 -7.92
N ARG A 129 -19.10 1.78 -8.09
CA ARG A 129 -18.11 2.45 -8.95
C ARG A 129 -17.54 1.48 -9.99
N PRO A 130 -18.38 1.04 -10.96
CA PRO A 130 -17.96 0.08 -11.98
C PRO A 130 -16.81 0.60 -12.84
N ASP A 131 -16.77 1.89 -13.09
CA ASP A 131 -15.68 2.60 -13.76
C ASP A 131 -14.32 2.37 -13.09
N LEU A 132 -14.25 2.44 -11.76
CA LEU A 132 -13.00 2.17 -11.03
C LEU A 132 -12.60 0.70 -11.08
N VAL A 133 -13.55 -0.22 -11.06
CA VAL A 133 -13.29 -1.66 -11.20
C VAL A 133 -12.71 -1.98 -12.58
N GLU A 134 -13.26 -1.38 -13.64
CA GLU A 134 -12.76 -1.54 -14.99
C GLU A 134 -11.35 -0.97 -15.15
N MET A 135 -11.10 0.23 -14.63
CA MET A 135 -9.77 0.85 -14.62
C MET A 135 -8.74 -0.03 -13.89
N GLN A 136 -9.10 -0.60 -12.76
CA GLN A 136 -8.23 -1.52 -12.01
C GLN A 136 -7.86 -2.74 -12.85
N GLY A 137 -8.84 -3.35 -13.51
CA GLY A 137 -8.61 -4.48 -14.42
C GLY A 137 -7.72 -4.11 -15.61
N ALA A 138 -7.88 -2.92 -16.17
CA ALA A 138 -7.04 -2.42 -17.25
C ALA A 138 -5.57 -2.23 -16.80
N LEU A 139 -5.35 -1.64 -15.64
CA LEU A 139 -4.00 -1.43 -15.09
C LEU A 139 -3.28 -2.75 -14.82
N ARG A 140 -3.97 -3.74 -14.27
CA ARG A 140 -3.39 -5.08 -14.08
C ARG A 140 -2.93 -5.72 -15.40
N ARG A 141 -3.64 -5.46 -16.52
CA ARG A 141 -3.26 -5.96 -17.86
C ARG A 141 -2.10 -5.19 -18.50
N LEU A 142 -2.06 -3.87 -18.26
CA LEU A 142 -1.04 -3.00 -18.87
C LEU A 142 0.32 -3.11 -18.18
N ALA A 143 0.35 -3.40 -16.88
CA ALA A 143 1.58 -3.49 -16.09
C ALA A 143 1.64 -4.80 -15.29
N PRO A 144 1.70 -5.96 -15.98
CA PRO A 144 1.78 -7.26 -15.31
C PRO A 144 3.08 -7.34 -14.49
N GLY A 145 2.98 -7.85 -13.26
CA GLY A 145 4.13 -8.00 -12.37
C GLY A 145 4.53 -6.75 -11.58
N THR A 146 3.93 -5.59 -11.85
CA THR A 146 4.16 -4.38 -11.04
C THR A 146 3.56 -4.54 -9.64
N VAL A 147 2.42 -5.23 -9.51
CA VAL A 147 1.68 -5.41 -8.24
C VAL A 147 1.67 -6.89 -7.87
N THR A 148 2.21 -7.21 -6.70
CA THR A 148 2.38 -8.59 -6.23
C THR A 148 1.68 -8.80 -4.90
N TYR A 149 0.81 -9.81 -4.84
CA TYR A 149 0.20 -10.28 -3.59
C TYR A 149 1.24 -11.08 -2.79
N VAL A 150 1.39 -10.74 -1.52
CA VAL A 150 2.24 -11.46 -0.57
C VAL A 150 1.38 -11.80 0.65
N PRO A 151 0.92 -13.06 0.79
CA PRO A 151 0.12 -13.48 1.93
C PRO A 151 0.78 -13.09 3.24
N THR A 152 0.07 -12.32 4.07
CA THR A 152 0.59 -11.78 5.32
C THR A 152 -0.35 -12.17 6.46
N PRO A 153 0.13 -12.82 7.51
CA PRO A 153 -0.69 -13.18 8.67
C PRO A 153 -1.37 -11.93 9.27
N GLY A 154 -2.67 -12.05 9.59
CA GLY A 154 -3.45 -10.96 10.19
C GLY A 154 -3.81 -9.81 9.23
N ALA A 155 -3.63 -9.98 7.91
CA ALA A 155 -3.95 -8.96 6.93
C ALA A 155 -5.45 -8.61 6.85
N ASP A 156 -6.33 -9.46 7.37
CA ASP A 156 -7.77 -9.25 7.52
C ASP A 156 -8.17 -8.49 8.79
N GLU A 157 -7.28 -8.41 9.78
CA GLU A 157 -7.55 -7.79 11.08
C GLU A 157 -8.03 -6.33 10.98
N PRO A 158 -7.41 -5.45 10.14
CA PRO A 158 -7.88 -4.07 9.98
C PRO A 158 -9.36 -4.00 9.57
N PHE A 159 -9.78 -4.88 8.67
CA PHE A 159 -11.16 -4.91 8.15
C PHE A 159 -12.15 -5.41 9.19
N THR A 160 -11.80 -6.47 9.92
CA THR A 160 -12.61 -7.00 11.03
C THR A 160 -12.84 -5.94 12.10
N ARG A 161 -11.78 -5.23 12.51
CA ARG A 161 -11.86 -4.14 13.48
C ARG A 161 -12.68 -2.95 12.95
N TYR A 162 -12.52 -2.61 11.68
CA TYR A 162 -13.27 -1.52 11.05
C TYR A 162 -14.78 -1.81 11.05
N VAL A 163 -15.19 -3.01 10.62
CA VAL A 163 -16.61 -3.41 10.63
C VAL A 163 -17.19 -3.35 12.05
N ALA A 164 -16.47 -3.83 13.04
CA ALA A 164 -16.90 -3.74 14.43
C ALA A 164 -17.06 -2.28 14.91
N ALA A 165 -16.13 -1.41 14.51
CA ALA A 165 -16.16 0.01 14.89
C ALA A 165 -17.33 0.78 14.26
N ILE A 166 -17.67 0.53 12.97
CA ILE A 166 -18.80 1.19 12.31
C ILE A 166 -20.14 0.58 12.70
N GLY A 167 -20.20 -0.74 12.96
CA GLY A 167 -21.42 -1.42 13.42
C GLY A 167 -21.92 -0.94 14.78
N GLY A 168 -21.01 -0.49 15.65
CA GLY A 168 -21.33 0.09 16.95
C GLY A 168 -21.80 1.56 16.93
N ARG A 169 -21.81 2.20 15.75
CA ARG A 169 -22.23 3.61 15.55
C ARG A 169 -23.65 3.78 15.00
N ARG A 170 -24.42 2.68 14.84
CA ARG A 170 -25.81 2.70 14.37
C ARG A 170 -26.78 2.61 15.52
#